data_0df57b65ae7016a1c3cc4f711b210117
#
_entry.id   0df57b65ae7016a1c3cc4f711b210117
#
_cell.length_a   1.000
_cell.length_b   1.000
_cell.length_c   1.000
_cell.angle_alpha   90.00
_cell.angle_beta   90.00
_cell.angle_gamma   90.00
#
_symmetry.space_group_name_H-M   'P 1'
#
loop_
_entity.id
_entity.type
_entity.pdbx_description
1 polymer ?
#
loop_
_entity_poly.entity_id
_entity_poly.type
_entity_poly.pdbx_seq_one_letter_code
_entity_poly.pdbx_strand_id
1 'polypeptide(L)'
;MTHPKTERTLVILKPDAVQRGLIGEVIGRIEHTGLKLVALKMVMATEDQLWQHYNKDEEWFTKKGQRTLEERKAAGLPVEKEAVEYGKDIVRALVKFVSCGPVVPMVWEGNQAVGIVKKLVGSTEPLTSDGGTIRGDYTLDSYELSSIDNRAVRNLVHCSDPVADAEREIPIWFGDDELLKYRLLAEQILYDINLDGIKE
;
A
#
# COMPACT_ATOMS: atom_id res chain seq x y z
N MET A 1 -21.97 -8.06 6.70
CA MET A 1 -20.61 -7.63 7.15
C MET A 1 -19.79 -8.90 7.31
N THR A 2 -18.59 -8.94 6.73
CA THR A 2 -17.62 -9.99 6.98
C THR A 2 -17.16 -9.92 8.43
N HIS A 3 -16.88 -11.06 9.07
CA HIS A 3 -16.39 -11.08 10.43
C HIS A 3 -14.99 -10.42 10.49
N PRO A 4 -14.67 -9.58 11.48
CA PRO A 4 -13.36 -8.90 11.55
C PRO A 4 -12.15 -9.83 11.42
N LYS A 5 -12.25 -11.08 11.89
CA LYS A 5 -11.20 -12.12 11.79
C LYS A 5 -10.88 -12.54 10.33
N THR A 6 -11.73 -12.21 9.37
CA THR A 6 -11.58 -12.60 7.94
C THR A 6 -11.44 -11.39 7.02
N GLU A 7 -11.13 -10.23 7.58
CA GLU A 7 -10.85 -9.04 6.80
C GLU A 7 -9.55 -9.23 5.98
N ARG A 8 -9.58 -8.79 4.73
CA ARG A 8 -8.43 -8.86 3.82
C ARG A 8 -7.90 -7.49 3.48
N THR A 9 -6.60 -7.42 3.27
CA THR A 9 -5.92 -6.22 2.77
C THR A 9 -4.94 -6.57 1.66
N LEU A 10 -4.78 -5.66 0.70
CA LEU A 10 -3.74 -5.75 -0.31
C LEU A 10 -2.50 -5.00 0.16
N VAL A 11 -1.35 -5.63 -0.02
CA VAL A 11 -0.02 -5.02 0.16
C VAL A 11 0.77 -5.21 -1.12
N ILE A 12 1.43 -4.17 -1.62
CA ILE A 12 2.30 -4.28 -2.79
C ILE A 12 3.66 -3.69 -2.45
N LEU A 13 4.69 -4.54 -2.49
CA LEU A 13 6.06 -4.04 -2.48
C LEU A 13 6.39 -3.44 -3.83
N LYS A 14 6.81 -2.18 -3.82
CA LYS A 14 7.13 -1.41 -5.02
C LYS A 14 8.54 -1.73 -5.53
N PRO A 15 8.90 -1.29 -6.74
CA PRO A 15 10.23 -1.58 -7.30
C PRO A 15 11.39 -1.14 -6.41
N ASP A 16 11.26 -0.06 -5.65
CA ASP A 16 12.29 0.40 -4.71
C ASP A 16 12.50 -0.57 -3.53
N ALA A 17 11.45 -1.20 -3.01
CA ALA A 17 11.56 -2.23 -1.98
C ALA A 17 12.23 -3.51 -2.54
N VAL A 18 11.87 -3.90 -3.75
CA VAL A 18 12.45 -5.07 -4.43
C VAL A 18 13.93 -4.85 -4.72
N GLN A 19 14.30 -3.70 -5.30
CA GLN A 19 15.68 -3.33 -5.63
C GLN A 19 16.58 -3.26 -4.38
N ARG A 20 16.03 -2.93 -3.24
CA ARG A 20 16.75 -2.84 -1.96
C ARG A 20 16.79 -4.16 -1.18
N GLY A 21 16.21 -5.25 -1.71
CA GLY A 21 16.21 -6.55 -1.05
C GLY A 21 15.37 -6.61 0.23
N LEU A 22 14.31 -5.78 0.34
CA LEU A 22 13.48 -5.66 1.55
C LEU A 22 12.26 -6.59 1.56
N ILE A 23 12.13 -7.50 0.59
CA ILE A 23 10.95 -8.37 0.47
C ILE A 23 10.74 -9.19 1.74
N GLY A 24 11.76 -9.94 2.16
CA GLY A 24 11.66 -10.81 3.34
C GLY A 24 11.43 -10.03 4.64
N GLU A 25 12.04 -8.86 4.77
CA GLU A 25 11.87 -8.00 5.94
C GLU A 25 10.42 -7.51 6.09
N VAL A 26 9.81 -7.02 5.01
CA VAL A 26 8.42 -6.54 5.05
C VAL A 26 7.44 -7.68 5.30
N ILE A 27 7.64 -8.83 4.62
CA ILE A 27 6.83 -10.04 4.86
C ILE A 27 6.93 -10.44 6.33
N GLY A 28 8.14 -10.59 6.87
CA GLY A 28 8.36 -10.99 8.25
C GLY A 28 7.69 -10.06 9.26
N ARG A 29 7.76 -8.74 9.06
CA ARG A 29 7.07 -7.78 9.93
C ARG A 29 5.55 -7.97 9.94
N ILE A 30 4.94 -8.29 8.80
CA ILE A 30 3.51 -8.53 8.73
C ILE A 30 3.16 -9.89 9.33
N GLU A 31 3.91 -10.97 9.02
CA GLU A 31 3.70 -12.30 9.59
C GLU A 31 3.77 -12.31 11.11
N HIS A 32 4.71 -11.57 11.70
CA HIS A 32 4.87 -11.48 13.16
C HIS A 32 3.64 -10.89 13.87
N THR A 33 2.71 -10.25 13.16
CA THR A 33 1.43 -9.80 13.77
C THR A 33 0.39 -10.91 13.91
N GLY A 34 0.63 -12.06 13.28
CA GLY A 34 -0.33 -13.16 13.22
C GLY A 34 -1.32 -13.07 12.04
N LEU A 35 -1.19 -12.09 11.16
CA LEU A 35 -1.94 -12.07 9.91
C LEU A 35 -1.52 -13.23 9.00
N LYS A 36 -2.49 -13.81 8.31
CA LYS A 36 -2.30 -14.94 7.41
C LYS A 36 -2.06 -14.46 5.97
N LEU A 37 -0.96 -14.90 5.36
CA LEU A 37 -0.68 -14.65 3.95
C LEU A 37 -1.53 -15.60 3.09
N VAL A 38 -2.46 -15.07 2.32
CA VAL A 38 -3.38 -15.90 1.49
C VAL A 38 -3.08 -15.84 0.00
N ALA A 39 -2.29 -14.88 -0.46
CA ALA A 39 -1.78 -14.82 -1.83
C ALA A 39 -0.49 -14.00 -1.87
N LEU A 40 0.43 -14.42 -2.75
CA LEU A 40 1.68 -13.70 -3.04
C LEU A 40 2.18 -14.07 -4.42
N LYS A 41 2.63 -13.07 -5.19
CA LYS A 41 3.36 -13.29 -6.45
C LYS A 41 4.33 -12.13 -6.74
N MET A 42 5.33 -12.38 -7.57
CA MET A 42 6.19 -11.33 -8.13
C MET A 42 5.85 -11.15 -9.61
N VAL A 43 5.54 -9.94 -10.01
CA VAL A 43 5.10 -9.63 -11.38
C VAL A 43 5.64 -8.29 -11.86
N MET A 44 5.66 -8.10 -13.18
CA MET A 44 5.73 -6.78 -13.81
C MET A 44 4.31 -6.25 -13.97
N ALA A 45 3.99 -5.16 -13.30
CA ALA A 45 2.67 -4.53 -13.44
C ALA A 45 2.54 -3.86 -14.82
N THR A 46 1.39 -4.04 -15.47
CA THR A 46 1.07 -3.29 -16.69
C THR A 46 0.56 -1.90 -16.35
N GLU A 47 0.72 -0.95 -17.27
CA GLU A 47 0.16 0.40 -17.09
C GLU A 47 -1.37 0.36 -16.92
N ASP A 48 -2.07 -0.44 -17.71
CA ASP A 48 -3.53 -0.59 -17.62
C ASP A 48 -3.96 -1.09 -16.24
N GLN A 49 -3.27 -2.09 -15.69
CA GLN A 49 -3.51 -2.60 -14.34
C GLN A 49 -3.29 -1.52 -13.28
N LEU A 50 -2.24 -0.72 -13.44
CA LEU A 50 -1.93 0.38 -12.52
C LEU A 50 -2.93 1.53 -12.62
N TRP A 51 -3.41 1.85 -13.83
CA TRP A 51 -4.50 2.82 -14.00
C TRP A 51 -5.79 2.36 -13.34
N GLN A 52 -6.13 1.08 -13.39
CA GLN A 52 -7.27 0.50 -12.67
C GLN A 52 -7.06 0.56 -11.15
N HIS A 53 -5.85 0.23 -10.69
CA HIS A 53 -5.49 0.26 -9.27
C HIS A 53 -5.55 1.68 -8.69
N TYR A 54 -4.96 2.66 -9.35
CA TYR A 54 -4.97 4.07 -8.95
C TYR A 54 -6.17 4.85 -9.48
N ASN A 55 -7.24 4.16 -9.90
CA ASN A 55 -8.47 4.80 -10.36
C ASN A 55 -9.10 5.62 -9.24
N LYS A 56 -9.04 6.95 -9.39
CA LYS A 56 -9.57 7.94 -8.45
C LYS A 56 -10.56 8.84 -9.19
N ASP A 57 -11.51 9.42 -8.45
CA ASP A 57 -12.46 10.36 -8.98
C ASP A 57 -11.86 11.77 -9.20
N GLU A 58 -12.60 12.63 -9.86
CA GLU A 58 -12.17 14.00 -10.17
C GLU A 58 -11.99 14.83 -8.88
N GLU A 59 -12.80 14.57 -7.86
CA GLU A 59 -12.68 15.24 -6.56
C GLU A 59 -11.34 14.95 -5.91
N TRP A 60 -10.91 13.69 -5.93
CA TRP A 60 -9.59 13.29 -5.42
C TRP A 60 -8.45 13.96 -6.20
N PHE A 61 -8.52 13.98 -7.54
CA PHE A 61 -7.51 14.64 -8.37
C PHE A 61 -7.43 16.13 -8.06
N THR A 62 -8.57 16.80 -7.96
CA THR A 62 -8.64 18.23 -7.63
C THR A 62 -8.04 18.51 -6.26
N LYS A 63 -8.42 17.75 -5.22
CA LYS A 63 -7.92 17.91 -3.85
C LYS A 63 -6.41 17.71 -3.76
N LYS A 64 -5.88 16.66 -4.41
CA LYS A 64 -4.43 16.39 -4.40
C LYS A 64 -3.66 17.40 -5.21
N GLY A 65 -4.17 17.79 -6.37
CA GLY A 65 -3.55 18.79 -7.21
C GLY A 65 -3.57 20.18 -6.59
N GLN A 66 -4.62 20.55 -5.84
CA GLN A 66 -4.68 21.81 -5.11
C GLN A 66 -3.52 21.92 -4.10
N ARG A 67 -3.24 20.85 -3.36
CA ARG A 67 -2.10 20.80 -2.46
C ARG A 67 -0.77 21.00 -3.21
N THR A 68 -0.56 20.30 -4.32
CA THR A 68 0.64 20.47 -5.16
C THR A 68 0.78 21.90 -5.67
N LEU A 69 -0.34 22.51 -6.08
CA LEU A 69 -0.38 23.89 -6.54
C LEU A 69 0.05 24.88 -5.43
N GLU A 70 -0.44 24.68 -4.20
CA GLU A 70 -0.06 25.49 -3.03
C GLU A 70 1.42 25.31 -2.67
N GLU A 71 1.92 24.09 -2.67
CA GLU A 71 3.34 23.78 -2.44
C GLU A 71 4.24 24.45 -3.50
N ARG A 72 3.86 24.41 -4.78
CA ARG A 72 4.59 25.10 -5.86
C ARG A 72 4.61 26.62 -5.68
N LYS A 73 3.45 27.21 -5.33
CA LYS A 73 3.38 28.66 -5.02
C LYS A 73 4.27 29.04 -3.86
N ALA A 74 4.25 28.26 -2.77
CA ALA A 74 5.08 28.50 -1.60
C ALA A 74 6.59 28.39 -1.92
N ALA A 75 6.96 27.49 -2.84
CA ALA A 75 8.33 27.31 -3.31
C ALA A 75 8.74 28.30 -4.43
N GLY A 76 7.88 29.24 -4.84
CA GLY A 76 8.16 30.19 -5.93
C GLY A 76 8.27 29.53 -7.32
N LEU A 77 7.75 28.31 -7.48
CA LEU A 77 7.76 27.59 -8.75
C LEU A 77 6.59 28.03 -9.64
N PRO A 78 6.74 27.99 -10.96
CA PRO A 78 5.65 28.37 -11.87
C PRO A 78 4.46 27.43 -11.72
N VAL A 79 3.25 28.00 -11.79
CA VAL A 79 1.98 27.28 -11.79
C VAL A 79 1.41 27.38 -13.21
N GLU A 80 1.46 26.27 -13.94
CA GLU A 80 1.13 26.20 -15.37
C GLU A 80 -0.10 25.36 -15.68
N LYS A 81 -0.65 24.66 -14.69
CA LYS A 81 -1.77 23.72 -14.85
C LYS A 81 -2.87 23.99 -13.84
N GLU A 82 -4.07 23.54 -14.17
CA GLU A 82 -5.19 23.46 -13.24
C GLU A 82 -4.92 22.37 -12.16
N ALA A 83 -5.57 22.53 -11.00
CA ALA A 83 -5.39 21.60 -9.88
C ALA A 83 -5.64 20.13 -10.28
N VAL A 84 -6.70 19.85 -11.02
CA VAL A 84 -7.04 18.50 -11.48
C VAL A 84 -5.91 17.86 -12.32
N GLU A 85 -5.24 18.64 -13.15
CA GLU A 85 -4.13 18.12 -13.96
C GLU A 85 -2.87 17.83 -13.12
N TYR A 86 -2.58 18.63 -12.11
CA TYR A 86 -1.53 18.28 -11.13
C TYR A 86 -1.87 16.99 -10.38
N GLY A 87 -3.13 16.76 -10.03
CA GLY A 87 -3.58 15.51 -9.43
C GLY A 87 -3.38 14.30 -10.35
N LYS A 88 -3.70 14.45 -11.64
CA LYS A 88 -3.44 13.39 -12.66
C LYS A 88 -1.95 13.14 -12.85
N ASP A 89 -1.11 14.17 -12.78
CA ASP A 89 0.35 14.01 -12.88
C ASP A 89 0.91 13.16 -11.73
N ILE A 90 0.33 13.25 -10.52
CA ILE A 90 0.71 12.38 -9.40
C ILE A 90 0.48 10.90 -9.78
N VAL A 91 -0.68 10.58 -10.35
CA VAL A 91 -1.00 9.19 -10.76
C VAL A 91 -0.11 8.77 -11.94
N ARG A 92 0.13 9.62 -12.93
CA ARG A 92 1.08 9.34 -14.04
C ARG A 92 2.48 9.01 -13.50
N ALA A 93 2.97 9.78 -12.53
CA ALA A 93 4.26 9.52 -11.89
C ALA A 93 4.26 8.20 -11.11
N LEU A 94 3.17 7.85 -10.42
CA LEU A 94 3.01 6.56 -9.74
C LEU A 94 2.99 5.40 -10.72
N VAL A 95 2.20 5.47 -11.80
CA VAL A 95 2.15 4.44 -12.86
C VAL A 95 3.53 4.22 -13.44
N LYS A 96 4.22 5.29 -13.87
CA LYS A 96 5.58 5.23 -14.40
C LYS A 96 6.58 4.59 -13.41
N PHE A 97 6.44 4.90 -12.12
CA PHE A 97 7.32 4.36 -11.09
C PHE A 97 7.05 2.88 -10.82
N VAL A 98 5.78 2.49 -10.65
CA VAL A 98 5.44 1.11 -10.27
C VAL A 98 5.60 0.14 -11.45
N SER A 99 5.50 0.62 -12.71
CA SER A 99 5.75 -0.20 -13.91
C SER A 99 7.24 -0.32 -14.28
N CYS A 100 8.14 0.45 -13.66
CA CYS A 100 9.56 0.45 -14.05
C CYS A 100 10.36 -0.78 -13.61
N GLY A 101 9.78 -1.65 -12.76
CA GLY A 101 10.43 -2.84 -12.23
C GLY A 101 9.44 -3.80 -11.61
N PRO A 102 9.92 -4.96 -11.13
CA PRO A 102 9.07 -5.96 -10.51
C PRO A 102 8.46 -5.44 -9.22
N VAL A 103 7.23 -5.87 -8.95
CA VAL A 103 6.47 -5.63 -7.72
C VAL A 103 6.07 -6.95 -7.08
N VAL A 104 5.80 -6.93 -5.78
CA VAL A 104 5.31 -8.11 -5.05
C VAL A 104 3.96 -7.79 -4.42
N PRO A 105 2.84 -8.01 -5.13
CA PRO A 105 1.51 -7.96 -4.54
C PRO A 105 1.28 -9.16 -3.62
N MET A 106 0.59 -8.91 -2.51
CA MET A 106 0.24 -9.88 -1.48
C MET A 106 -1.15 -9.59 -0.93
N VAL A 107 -1.85 -10.62 -0.52
CA VAL A 107 -3.11 -10.50 0.24
C VAL A 107 -2.93 -11.10 1.62
N TRP A 108 -3.23 -10.31 2.64
CA TRP A 108 -3.17 -10.70 4.05
C TRP A 108 -4.57 -10.75 4.63
N GLU A 109 -4.85 -11.76 5.47
CA GLU A 109 -6.15 -11.99 6.08
C GLU A 109 -6.02 -12.10 7.59
N GLY A 110 -6.94 -11.50 8.34
CA GLY A 110 -7.01 -11.60 9.80
C GLY A 110 -7.81 -10.49 10.44
N ASN A 111 -7.74 -10.39 11.75
CA ASN A 111 -8.50 -9.39 12.49
C ASN A 111 -8.07 -7.97 12.12
N GLN A 112 -9.01 -7.20 11.56
CA GLN A 112 -8.78 -5.80 11.13
C GLN A 112 -7.49 -5.63 10.31
N ALA A 113 -7.29 -6.50 9.32
CA ALA A 113 -6.05 -6.59 8.55
C ALA A 113 -5.63 -5.25 7.91
N VAL A 114 -6.59 -4.44 7.43
CA VAL A 114 -6.33 -3.12 6.85
C VAL A 114 -5.68 -2.21 7.90
N GLY A 115 -6.28 -2.09 9.07
CA GLY A 115 -5.77 -1.24 10.15
C GLY A 115 -4.42 -1.69 10.69
N ILE A 116 -4.23 -3.00 10.87
CA ILE A 116 -2.95 -3.58 11.33
C ILE A 116 -1.83 -3.29 10.34
N VAL A 117 -2.06 -3.56 9.05
CA VAL A 117 -1.05 -3.31 8.02
C VAL A 117 -0.77 -1.81 7.88
N LYS A 118 -1.81 -0.98 7.89
CA LYS A 118 -1.64 0.48 7.83
C LYS A 118 -0.75 1.02 8.95
N LYS A 119 -0.96 0.54 10.17
CA LYS A 119 -0.14 0.89 11.34
C LYS A 119 1.33 0.48 11.16
N LEU A 120 1.60 -0.71 10.62
CA LEU A 120 2.95 -1.19 10.37
C LEU A 120 3.66 -0.41 9.25
N VAL A 121 2.93 -0.07 8.18
CA VAL A 121 3.48 0.63 7.02
C VAL A 121 3.82 2.09 7.35
N GLY A 122 3.00 2.75 8.14
CA GLY A 122 3.19 4.16 8.50
C GLY A 122 2.56 5.15 7.51
N SER A 123 2.85 6.42 7.68
CA SER A 123 2.37 7.53 6.84
C SER A 123 2.79 7.36 5.38
N THR A 124 2.03 7.97 4.44
CA THR A 124 2.36 7.88 3.01
C THR A 124 3.71 8.55 2.70
N GLU A 125 4.01 9.64 3.40
CA GLU A 125 5.29 10.31 3.32
C GLU A 125 6.28 9.69 4.33
N PRO A 126 7.45 9.23 3.88
CA PRO A 126 8.45 8.63 4.78
C PRO A 126 8.93 9.58 5.88
N LEU A 127 9.22 10.83 5.52
CA LEU A 127 9.74 11.82 6.47
C LEU A 127 8.84 12.01 7.70
N THR A 128 7.52 11.87 7.51
CA THR A 128 6.51 12.02 8.59
C THR A 128 6.04 10.69 9.17
N SER A 129 6.67 9.57 8.76
CA SER A 129 6.39 8.26 9.31
C SER A 129 7.14 8.03 10.62
N ASP A 130 6.43 7.53 11.61
CA ASP A 130 7.02 7.22 12.92
C ASP A 130 8.10 6.13 12.81
N GLY A 131 9.14 6.22 13.65
CA GLY A 131 10.11 5.16 13.86
C GLY A 131 9.41 3.86 14.30
N GLY A 132 9.90 2.71 13.84
CA GLY A 132 9.27 1.41 14.01
C GLY A 132 8.26 1.04 12.92
N THR A 133 7.86 1.98 12.06
CA THR A 133 7.08 1.66 10.86
C THR A 133 8.00 1.30 9.69
N ILE A 134 7.46 0.57 8.70
CA ILE A 134 8.25 0.18 7.51
C ILE A 134 8.82 1.39 6.79
N ARG A 135 8.02 2.44 6.63
CA ARG A 135 8.48 3.66 5.95
C ARG A 135 9.42 4.49 6.81
N GLY A 136 9.17 4.60 8.11
CA GLY A 136 10.03 5.33 9.02
C GLY A 136 11.41 4.71 9.17
N ASP A 137 11.49 3.36 9.17
CA ASP A 137 12.75 2.65 9.37
C ASP A 137 13.57 2.51 8.08
N TYR A 138 12.90 2.36 6.92
CA TYR A 138 13.58 1.93 5.70
C TYR A 138 13.63 2.97 4.59
N THR A 139 13.06 4.15 4.75
CA THR A 139 13.15 5.19 3.72
C THR A 139 13.26 6.59 4.30
N LEU A 140 13.95 7.45 3.58
CA LEU A 140 14.21 8.84 3.97
C LEU A 140 13.69 9.86 2.94
N ASP A 141 12.81 9.43 2.03
CA ASP A 141 12.24 10.31 1.01
C ASP A 141 11.14 11.21 1.58
N SER A 142 10.83 12.30 0.87
CA SER A 142 9.80 13.27 1.25
C SER A 142 8.98 13.75 0.06
N TYR A 143 7.84 14.36 0.32
CA TYR A 143 7.06 15.02 -0.72
C TYR A 143 7.82 16.21 -1.32
N GLU A 144 8.55 16.95 -0.51
CA GLU A 144 9.37 18.08 -0.98
C GLU A 144 10.40 17.61 -2.01
N LEU A 145 11.23 16.62 -1.66
CA LEU A 145 12.26 16.09 -2.56
C LEU A 145 11.63 15.49 -3.82
N SER A 146 10.57 14.70 -3.68
CA SER A 146 9.89 14.10 -4.83
C SER A 146 9.26 15.13 -5.76
N SER A 147 8.77 16.26 -5.22
CA SER A 147 8.21 17.37 -5.99
C SER A 147 9.29 18.14 -6.75
N ILE A 148 10.44 18.41 -6.13
CA ILE A 148 11.59 19.05 -6.77
C ILE A 148 12.10 18.19 -7.94
N ASP A 149 12.22 16.88 -7.72
CA ASP A 149 12.68 15.91 -8.74
C ASP A 149 11.60 15.56 -9.77
N ASN A 150 10.38 16.08 -9.63
CA ASN A 150 9.22 15.76 -10.49
C ASN A 150 8.98 14.25 -10.66
N ARG A 151 8.95 13.51 -9.56
CA ARG A 151 8.79 12.04 -9.51
C ARG A 151 7.82 11.60 -8.42
N ALA A 152 7.44 10.31 -8.44
CA ALA A 152 6.72 9.71 -7.33
C ALA A 152 7.64 9.58 -6.09
N VAL A 153 7.05 9.74 -4.89
CA VAL A 153 7.74 9.49 -3.64
C VAL A 153 8.15 8.01 -3.52
N ARG A 154 9.37 7.77 -3.07
CA ARG A 154 9.95 6.44 -2.82
C ARG A 154 9.56 5.99 -1.42
N ASN A 155 8.49 5.25 -1.30
CA ASN A 155 7.91 4.86 0.00
C ASN A 155 7.63 3.37 0.14
N LEU A 156 8.32 2.54 -0.64
CA LEU A 156 8.47 1.09 -0.56
C LEU A 156 7.20 0.27 -0.75
N VAL A 157 6.12 0.64 -0.10
CA VAL A 157 4.94 -0.21 0.06
C VAL A 157 3.67 0.55 -0.28
N HIS A 158 2.76 -0.09 -1.03
CA HIS A 158 1.35 0.27 -1.05
C HIS A 158 0.60 -0.64 -0.07
N CYS A 159 -0.36 -0.12 0.65
CA CYS A 159 -1.36 -0.88 1.39
C CYS A 159 -2.73 -0.22 1.20
N SER A 160 -3.76 -1.05 1.06
CA SER A 160 -5.13 -0.56 0.94
C SER A 160 -5.58 0.15 2.23
N ASP A 161 -6.32 1.24 2.07
CA ASP A 161 -6.95 1.98 3.16
C ASP A 161 -7.99 2.95 2.56
N PRO A 162 -9.28 2.80 2.88
CA PRO A 162 -9.93 1.90 3.86
C PRO A 162 -10.23 0.47 3.32
N VAL A 163 -11.06 -0.31 4.06
CA VAL A 163 -11.48 -1.66 3.67
C VAL A 163 -12.10 -1.71 2.27
N ALA A 164 -12.90 -0.72 1.90
CA ALA A 164 -13.50 -0.62 0.57
C ALA A 164 -12.44 -0.53 -0.56
N ASP A 165 -11.29 0.09 -0.30
CA ASP A 165 -10.17 0.08 -1.25
C ASP A 165 -9.58 -1.33 -1.36
N ALA A 166 -9.44 -2.09 -0.26
CA ALA A 166 -8.97 -3.47 -0.31
C ALA A 166 -9.90 -4.37 -1.15
N GLU A 167 -11.22 -4.26 -0.94
CA GLU A 167 -12.23 -5.01 -1.70
C GLU A 167 -12.19 -4.69 -3.20
N ARG A 168 -11.91 -3.45 -3.58
CA ARG A 168 -11.78 -2.99 -4.96
C ARG A 168 -10.43 -3.39 -5.57
N GLU A 169 -9.35 -3.32 -4.80
CA GLU A 169 -7.99 -3.47 -5.30
C GLU A 169 -7.57 -4.94 -5.44
N ILE A 170 -7.96 -5.82 -4.50
CA ILE A 170 -7.58 -7.23 -4.53
C ILE A 170 -7.91 -7.90 -5.87
N PRO A 171 -9.14 -7.76 -6.44
CA PRO A 171 -9.50 -8.41 -7.71
C PRO A 171 -8.70 -7.90 -8.94
N ILE A 172 -8.04 -6.73 -8.84
CA ILE A 172 -7.17 -6.22 -9.91
C ILE A 172 -5.86 -7.03 -9.98
N TRP A 173 -5.42 -7.56 -8.84
CA TRP A 173 -4.14 -8.26 -8.72
C TRP A 173 -4.27 -9.78 -8.65
N PHE A 174 -5.36 -10.30 -8.12
CA PHE A 174 -5.55 -11.73 -7.88
C PHE A 174 -6.93 -12.19 -8.32
N GLY A 175 -7.00 -13.33 -9.03
CA GLY A 175 -8.21 -14.07 -9.23
C GLY A 175 -8.67 -14.77 -7.94
N ASP A 176 -9.94 -15.14 -7.86
CA ASP A 176 -10.51 -15.83 -6.69
C ASP A 176 -9.82 -17.16 -6.38
N ASP A 177 -9.32 -17.85 -7.41
CA ASP A 177 -8.60 -19.12 -7.35
C ASP A 177 -7.14 -18.94 -6.84
N GLU A 178 -6.60 -17.75 -6.91
CA GLU A 178 -5.28 -17.41 -6.36
C GLU A 178 -5.33 -17.12 -4.84
N LEU A 179 -6.53 -16.92 -4.26
CA LEU A 179 -6.71 -16.62 -2.84
C LEU A 179 -6.88 -17.92 -2.05
N LEU A 180 -5.79 -18.41 -1.46
CA LEU A 180 -5.75 -19.72 -0.83
C LEU A 180 -6.53 -19.74 0.50
N LYS A 181 -7.27 -20.84 0.69
CA LYS A 181 -7.98 -21.13 1.95
C LYS A 181 -7.24 -22.24 2.68
N TYR A 182 -6.61 -21.92 3.79
CA TYR A 182 -5.94 -22.88 4.63
C TYR A 182 -6.01 -22.46 6.09
N ARG A 183 -5.74 -23.41 7.00
CA ARG A 183 -5.68 -23.14 8.44
C ARG A 183 -4.25 -22.81 8.86
N LEU A 184 -4.07 -21.68 9.53
CA LEU A 184 -2.83 -21.36 10.21
C LEU A 184 -2.92 -21.87 11.67
N LEU A 185 -1.95 -22.63 12.13
CA LEU A 185 -1.97 -23.19 13.51
C LEU A 185 -2.03 -22.09 14.57
N ALA A 186 -1.39 -20.95 14.33
CA ALA A 186 -1.44 -19.80 15.21
C ALA A 186 -2.86 -19.25 15.45
N GLU A 187 -3.82 -19.51 14.56
CA GLU A 187 -5.22 -19.08 14.75
C GLU A 187 -5.85 -19.70 16.00
N GLN A 188 -5.40 -20.86 16.43
CA GLN A 188 -5.84 -21.50 17.68
C GLN A 188 -5.50 -20.65 18.91
N ILE A 189 -4.31 -20.04 18.89
CA ILE A 189 -3.86 -19.18 20.00
C ILE A 189 -4.40 -17.74 19.84
N LEU A 190 -4.41 -17.21 18.62
CA LEU A 190 -4.82 -15.83 18.38
C LEU A 190 -6.31 -15.57 18.60
N TYR A 191 -7.16 -16.60 18.43
CA TYR A 191 -8.62 -16.47 18.44
C TYR A 191 -9.32 -17.37 19.44
N ASP A 192 -8.59 -18.09 20.24
CA ASP A 192 -9.08 -18.92 21.33
C ASP A 192 -9.38 -18.03 22.55
N ILE A 193 -10.59 -18.15 23.09
CA ILE A 193 -11.09 -17.26 24.17
C ILE A 193 -10.35 -17.50 25.50
N ASN A 194 -10.00 -18.74 25.77
CA ASN A 194 -9.45 -19.16 27.07
C ASN A 194 -8.08 -19.82 26.99
N LEU A 195 -7.51 -19.92 25.78
CA LEU A 195 -6.21 -20.51 25.49
C LEU A 195 -6.10 -22.03 25.83
N ASP A 196 -7.22 -22.75 25.82
CA ASP A 196 -7.21 -24.21 26.05
C ASP A 196 -7.02 -25.02 24.73
N GLY A 197 -6.96 -24.35 23.59
CA GLY A 197 -6.78 -24.96 22.28
C GLY A 197 -8.06 -25.54 21.68
N ILE A 198 -9.20 -25.33 22.30
CA ILE A 198 -10.51 -25.75 21.83
C ILE A 198 -11.14 -24.61 21.01
N LYS A 199 -11.56 -24.92 19.81
CA LYS A 199 -12.26 -23.93 18.98
C LYS A 199 -13.72 -23.78 19.46
N GLU A 200 -14.05 -22.62 19.92
CA GLU A 200 -15.42 -22.20 20.28
C GLU A 200 -16.17 -21.65 19.07
#